data_07ba42834343ba91eaa0a8d87070f402
#
_entry.id   07ba42834343ba91eaa0a8d87070f402
#
_cell.length_a   1.000
_cell.length_b   1.000
_cell.length_c   1.000
_cell.angle_alpha   90.00
_cell.angle_beta   90.00
_cell.angle_gamma   90.00
#
_symmetry.space_group_name_H-M   'P 1'
#
loop_
_entity.id
_entity.type
_entity.pdbx_description
1 polymer ?
#
loop_
_entity_poly.entity_id
_entity_poly.type
_entity_poly.pdbx_seq_one_letter_code
_entity_poly.pdbx_strand_id
1 'polypeptide(L)'
;FDLAVDFNYQLGGQVYDSSYASAMGTSKGYQFHSDILNAWTPENPNTNIPRLQYNDQYTNYTSDRFLTSASYLCLQNVNIGYTLPSNLTSKIGISKLRVYVTGANLWLWSKRQGLDPRQSLSGGTSNAYYSPIRTISGGLTVTF
;
A
#
# COMPACT_ATOMS: atom_id res chain seq x y z
N PHE A 1 29.03 -2.82 -11.55
CA PHE A 1 27.76 -2.55 -10.88
C PHE A 1 26.63 -2.62 -11.88
N ASP A 2 25.52 -3.19 -11.47
CA ASP A 2 24.24 -3.15 -12.16
C ASP A 2 23.16 -2.68 -11.19
N LEU A 3 22.27 -1.83 -11.69
CA LEU A 3 21.12 -1.31 -10.96
C LEU A 3 19.88 -1.42 -11.85
N ALA A 4 18.85 -2.06 -11.36
CA ALA A 4 17.51 -2.05 -11.96
C ALA A 4 16.50 -1.53 -10.96
N VAL A 5 15.61 -0.64 -11.41
CA VAL A 5 14.56 -0.04 -10.58
C VAL A 5 13.25 -0.06 -11.36
N ASP A 6 12.24 -0.68 -10.77
CA ASP A 6 10.91 -0.78 -11.37
C ASP A 6 9.90 0.01 -10.54
N PHE A 7 9.17 0.88 -11.22
CA PHE A 7 8.04 1.58 -10.68
C PHE A 7 6.73 1.04 -11.26
N ASN A 8 5.73 0.94 -10.42
CA ASN A 8 4.36 0.68 -10.83
C ASN A 8 3.48 1.85 -10.40
N TYR A 9 2.62 2.32 -11.27
CA TYR A 9 1.76 3.47 -10.97
C TYR A 9 0.39 3.33 -11.64
N GLN A 10 -0.58 4.01 -11.06
CA GLN A 10 -1.89 4.23 -11.63
C GLN A 10 -2.27 5.70 -11.46
N LEU A 11 -2.80 6.31 -12.51
CA LEU A 11 -3.29 7.68 -12.49
C LEU A 11 -4.80 7.68 -12.75
N GLY A 12 -5.54 8.36 -11.87
CA GLY A 12 -6.99 8.46 -11.96
C GLY A 12 -7.71 7.23 -11.39
N GLY A 13 -9.02 7.22 -11.62
CA GLY A 13 -9.93 6.22 -11.05
C GLY A 13 -10.30 6.51 -9.60
N GLN A 14 -11.37 5.88 -9.17
CA GLN A 14 -11.86 5.92 -7.79
C GLN A 14 -12.08 4.49 -7.29
N VAL A 15 -11.89 4.31 -6.02
CA VAL A 15 -12.14 3.06 -5.30
C VAL A 15 -13.02 3.34 -4.10
N TYR A 16 -14.01 2.48 -3.88
CA TYR A 16 -14.86 2.54 -2.69
C TYR A 16 -14.12 1.95 -1.49
N ASP A 17 -13.92 2.76 -0.46
CA ASP A 17 -13.26 2.34 0.77
C ASP A 17 -14.23 1.67 1.73
N SER A 18 -14.50 0.38 1.51
CA SER A 18 -15.41 -0.41 2.34
C SER A 18 -14.92 -0.57 3.78
N SER A 19 -13.60 -0.59 3.98
CA SER A 19 -13.01 -0.68 5.34
C SER A 19 -13.24 0.61 6.12
N TYR A 20 -13.02 1.75 5.48
CA TYR A 20 -13.31 3.06 6.09
C TYR A 20 -14.82 3.23 6.33
N ALA A 21 -15.64 2.89 5.34
CA ALA A 21 -17.11 2.93 5.47
C ALA A 21 -17.60 2.09 6.66
N SER A 22 -17.08 0.88 6.81
CA SER A 22 -17.39 0.00 7.94
C SER A 22 -16.95 0.59 9.29
N ALA A 23 -15.75 1.19 9.33
CA ALA A 23 -15.21 1.80 10.55
C ALA A 23 -15.88 3.13 10.94
N MET A 24 -16.62 3.75 10.01
CA MET A 24 -17.43 4.96 10.26
C MET A 24 -18.88 4.65 10.68
N GLY A 25 -19.21 3.36 10.83
CA GLY A 25 -20.52 2.92 11.33
C GLY A 25 -20.73 3.27 12.80
N THR A 26 -22.00 3.25 13.22
CA THR A 26 -22.42 3.59 14.60
C THR A 26 -22.96 2.39 15.37
N SER A 27 -22.66 1.17 14.89
CA SER A 27 -23.11 -0.08 15.52
C SER A 27 -22.34 -0.37 16.80
N LYS A 28 -23.03 -0.79 17.84
CA LYS A 28 -22.43 -1.14 19.15
C LYS A 28 -21.51 -2.36 19.03
N GLY A 29 -20.36 -2.31 19.70
CA GLY A 29 -19.43 -3.43 19.81
C GLY A 29 -18.37 -3.49 18.72
N TYR A 30 -18.28 -2.49 17.85
CA TYR A 30 -17.25 -2.38 16.83
C TYR A 30 -16.21 -1.30 17.18
N GLN A 31 -15.03 -1.42 16.60
CA GLN A 31 -14.02 -0.35 16.65
C GLN A 31 -14.38 0.68 15.57
N PHE A 32 -14.19 1.96 15.91
CA PHE A 32 -14.46 3.07 15.02
C PHE A 32 -13.17 3.71 14.53
N HIS A 33 -13.23 4.31 13.36
CA HIS A 33 -12.15 5.16 12.85
C HIS A 33 -12.06 6.45 13.70
N SER A 34 -10.84 6.96 13.90
CA SER A 34 -10.61 8.20 14.68
C SER A 34 -11.34 9.41 14.13
N ASP A 35 -11.59 9.46 12.82
CA ASP A 35 -12.32 10.54 12.17
C ASP A 35 -13.75 10.72 12.70
N ILE A 36 -14.32 9.67 13.31
CA ILE A 36 -15.65 9.76 13.90
C ILE A 36 -15.73 10.85 15.01
N LEU A 37 -14.60 11.18 15.62
CA LEU A 37 -14.49 12.26 16.61
C LEU A 37 -14.70 13.64 15.99
N ASN A 38 -14.54 13.76 14.66
CA ASN A 38 -14.79 15.00 13.90
C ASN A 38 -16.23 15.08 13.38
N ALA A 39 -17.14 14.26 13.88
CA ALA A 39 -18.53 14.29 13.49
C ALA A 39 -19.16 15.67 13.76
N TRP A 40 -20.18 15.98 12.98
CA TRP A 40 -20.88 17.24 13.12
C TRP A 40 -21.48 17.41 14.53
N THR A 41 -21.19 18.55 15.15
CA THR A 41 -21.83 19.04 16.37
C THR A 41 -22.12 20.55 16.21
N PRO A 42 -22.94 21.17 17.04
CA PRO A 42 -23.11 22.63 17.01
C PRO A 42 -21.80 23.41 17.16
N GLU A 43 -20.83 22.86 17.88
CA GLU A 43 -19.48 23.42 18.11
C GLU A 43 -18.52 23.13 16.96
N ASN A 44 -18.79 22.07 16.17
CA ASN A 44 -18.00 21.68 14.99
C ASN A 44 -18.89 21.56 13.73
N PRO A 45 -19.42 22.68 13.20
CA PRO A 45 -20.34 22.65 12.08
C PRO A 45 -19.66 22.44 10.73
N ASN A 46 -18.35 22.68 10.62
CA ASN A 46 -17.57 22.64 9.37
C ASN A 46 -16.91 21.25 9.15
N THR A 47 -17.72 20.21 9.07
CA THR A 47 -17.25 18.84 8.82
C THR A 47 -18.12 18.16 7.77
N ASN A 48 -17.52 17.22 7.02
CA ASN A 48 -18.24 16.36 6.08
C ASN A 48 -18.73 15.05 6.73
N ILE A 49 -18.51 14.88 8.04
CA ILE A 49 -18.93 13.71 8.79
C ILE A 49 -20.25 14.02 9.46
N PRO A 50 -21.32 13.28 9.15
CA PRO A 50 -22.65 13.52 9.73
C PRO A 50 -22.64 13.40 11.25
N ARG A 51 -23.66 13.99 11.87
CA ARG A 51 -23.91 13.82 13.30
C ARG A 51 -23.98 12.35 13.68
N LEU A 52 -23.32 11.98 14.76
CA LEU A 52 -23.40 10.63 15.31
C LEU A 52 -24.79 10.38 15.92
N GLN A 53 -25.40 9.33 15.48
CA GLN A 53 -26.65 8.84 16.04
C GLN A 53 -26.55 7.34 16.24
N TYR A 54 -26.81 6.89 17.46
CA TYR A 54 -26.75 5.47 17.79
C TYR A 54 -27.73 4.66 16.93
N ASN A 55 -27.22 3.60 16.32
CA ASN A 55 -27.98 2.68 15.49
C ASN A 55 -28.67 3.35 14.28
N ASP A 56 -28.07 4.45 13.77
CA ASP A 56 -28.55 5.11 12.57
C ASP A 56 -28.15 4.30 11.33
N GLN A 57 -29.14 3.83 10.61
CA GLN A 57 -28.93 3.06 9.39
C GLN A 57 -28.60 3.95 8.17
N TYR A 58 -28.93 5.23 8.22
CA TYR A 58 -28.85 6.14 7.07
C TYR A 58 -27.50 6.81 6.90
N THR A 59 -26.80 7.13 7.99
CA THR A 59 -25.50 7.82 7.94
C THR A 59 -24.40 6.96 7.33
N ASN A 60 -24.59 5.66 7.29
CA ASN A 60 -23.60 4.72 6.80
C ASN A 60 -24.00 3.99 5.50
N TYR A 61 -24.98 4.50 4.77
CA TYR A 61 -25.31 4.00 3.44
C TYR A 61 -24.13 4.15 2.46
N THR A 62 -24.12 3.27 1.47
CA THR A 62 -23.20 3.40 0.33
C THR A 62 -23.36 4.78 -0.31
N SER A 63 -22.31 5.55 -0.27
CA SER A 63 -22.28 6.92 -0.78
C SER A 63 -20.91 7.28 -1.32
N ASP A 64 -20.84 8.36 -2.09
CA ASP A 64 -19.61 8.92 -2.65
C ASP A 64 -18.63 9.42 -1.57
N ARG A 65 -19.09 9.66 -0.36
CA ARG A 65 -18.26 10.01 0.80
C ARG A 65 -17.13 9.01 1.05
N PHE A 66 -17.34 7.76 0.68
CA PHE A 66 -16.36 6.68 0.85
C PHE A 66 -15.56 6.39 -0.41
N LEU A 67 -15.74 7.21 -1.47
CA LEU A 67 -14.90 7.14 -2.64
C LEU A 67 -13.57 7.83 -2.37
N THR A 68 -12.49 7.15 -2.69
CA THR A 68 -11.13 7.69 -2.63
C THR A 68 -10.41 7.50 -3.95
N SER A 69 -9.35 8.27 -4.18
CA SER A 69 -8.55 8.15 -5.41
C SER A 69 -7.85 6.79 -5.46
N ALA A 70 -7.94 6.13 -6.61
CA ALA A 70 -7.19 4.91 -6.90
C ALA A 70 -5.75 5.18 -7.38
N SER A 71 -5.34 6.45 -7.47
CA SER A 71 -3.99 6.82 -7.91
C SER A 71 -2.95 6.40 -6.89
N TYR A 72 -1.87 5.80 -7.39
CA TYR A 72 -0.72 5.43 -6.58
C TYR A 72 0.58 5.47 -7.38
N LEU A 73 1.69 5.53 -6.68
CA LEU A 73 3.04 5.29 -7.18
C LEU A 73 3.74 4.33 -6.22
N CYS A 74 4.27 3.25 -6.76
CA CYS A 74 4.94 2.21 -6.00
C CYS A 74 6.36 1.99 -6.53
N LEU A 75 7.35 1.98 -5.64
CA LEU A 75 8.68 1.44 -5.92
C LEU A 75 8.59 -0.08 -5.75
N GLN A 76 8.37 -0.76 -6.88
CA GLN A 76 8.03 -2.18 -6.88
C GLN A 76 9.24 -3.07 -6.69
N ASN A 77 10.31 -2.84 -7.46
CA ASN A 77 11.54 -3.60 -7.31
C ASN A 77 12.75 -2.68 -7.40
N VAL A 78 13.77 -3.01 -6.61
CA VAL A 78 15.11 -2.49 -6.75
C VAL A 78 16.07 -3.68 -6.70
N ASN A 79 16.94 -3.79 -7.68
CA ASN A 79 17.99 -4.80 -7.71
C ASN A 79 19.33 -4.10 -7.87
N ILE A 80 20.22 -4.31 -6.92
CA ILE A 80 21.59 -3.78 -6.94
C ILE A 80 22.52 -4.98 -6.96
N GLY A 81 23.34 -5.08 -8.00
CA GLY A 81 24.30 -6.15 -8.16
C GLY A 81 25.74 -5.64 -8.35
N TYR A 82 26.67 -6.43 -7.91
CA TYR A 82 28.08 -6.20 -8.16
C TYR A 82 28.72 -7.50 -8.63
N THR A 83 29.28 -7.48 -9.83
CA THR A 83 30.09 -8.58 -10.35
C THR A 83 31.56 -8.27 -10.04
N LEU A 84 32.20 -9.19 -9.34
CA LEU A 84 33.61 -9.05 -9.00
C LEU A 84 34.47 -9.11 -10.28
N PRO A 85 35.59 -8.36 -10.34
CA PRO A 85 36.52 -8.43 -11.45
C PRO A 85 37.13 -9.83 -11.60
N SER A 86 37.28 -10.30 -12.82
CA SER A 86 37.79 -11.64 -13.15
C SER A 86 39.22 -11.90 -12.65
N ASN A 87 40.05 -10.86 -12.56
CA ASN A 87 41.40 -10.97 -12.02
C ASN A 87 41.46 -11.38 -10.53
N LEU A 88 40.37 -11.19 -9.78
CA LEU A 88 40.24 -11.64 -8.39
C LEU A 88 39.66 -13.06 -8.32
N THR A 89 38.65 -13.35 -9.13
CA THR A 89 37.93 -14.62 -9.08
C THR A 89 38.67 -15.79 -9.75
N SER A 90 39.43 -15.50 -10.81
CA SER A 90 40.21 -16.52 -11.52
C SER A 90 41.29 -17.17 -10.65
N LYS A 91 41.81 -16.49 -9.64
CA LYS A 91 42.79 -17.04 -8.69
C LYS A 91 42.27 -18.20 -7.86
N ILE A 92 40.96 -18.28 -7.71
CA ILE A 92 40.25 -19.32 -6.94
C ILE A 92 39.40 -20.24 -7.83
N GLY A 93 39.65 -20.22 -9.15
CA GLY A 93 38.96 -21.10 -10.11
C GLY A 93 37.50 -20.69 -10.39
N ILE A 94 37.10 -19.47 -10.07
CA ILE A 94 35.76 -18.97 -10.33
C ILE A 94 35.76 -18.06 -11.55
N SER A 95 34.98 -18.40 -12.58
CA SER A 95 34.87 -17.59 -13.79
C SER A 95 34.10 -16.29 -13.57
N LYS A 96 33.06 -16.34 -12.74
CA LYS A 96 32.24 -15.18 -12.43
C LYS A 96 31.61 -15.27 -11.03
N LEU A 97 31.74 -14.20 -10.24
CA LEU A 97 31.07 -14.07 -8.94
C LEU A 97 30.28 -12.79 -8.93
N ARG A 98 28.95 -12.89 -8.72
CA ARG A 98 28.05 -11.75 -8.57
C ARG A 98 27.37 -11.82 -7.22
N VAL A 99 27.43 -10.71 -6.50
CA VAL A 99 26.66 -10.46 -5.26
C VAL A 99 25.54 -9.51 -5.60
N TYR A 100 24.34 -9.75 -5.09
CA TYR A 100 23.23 -8.86 -5.32
C TYR A 100 22.28 -8.74 -4.10
N VAL A 101 21.60 -7.61 -4.03
CA VAL A 101 20.52 -7.35 -3.09
C VAL A 101 19.31 -6.91 -3.89
N THR A 102 18.16 -7.49 -3.56
CA THR A 102 16.88 -7.18 -4.19
C THR A 102 15.90 -6.73 -3.13
N GLY A 103 15.20 -5.64 -3.39
CA GLY A 103 14.08 -5.19 -2.58
C GLY A 103 12.77 -5.20 -3.36
N ALA A 104 11.70 -5.73 -2.80
CA ALA A 104 10.38 -5.74 -3.41
C ALA A 104 9.38 -4.97 -2.55
N ASN A 105 8.47 -4.23 -3.19
CA ASN A 105 7.44 -3.40 -2.55
C ASN A 105 8.01 -2.43 -1.51
N LEU A 106 9.10 -1.73 -1.86
CA LEU A 106 9.87 -0.93 -0.90
C LEU A 106 9.12 0.30 -0.41
N TRP A 107 8.36 0.91 -1.30
CA TRP A 107 7.65 2.14 -0.99
C TRP A 107 6.38 2.27 -1.83
N LEU A 108 5.31 2.77 -1.18
CA LEU A 108 4.03 3.07 -1.80
C LEU A 108 3.57 4.46 -1.39
N TRP A 109 3.22 5.27 -2.37
CA TRP A 109 2.50 6.51 -2.18
C TRP A 109 1.09 6.38 -2.77
N SER A 110 0.09 6.73 -1.96
CA SER A 110 -1.30 6.86 -2.40
C SER A 110 -2.01 7.91 -1.55
N LYS A 111 -3.13 8.42 -2.02
CA LYS A 111 -3.97 9.32 -1.21
C LYS A 111 -4.67 8.60 -0.07
N ARG A 112 -4.74 7.29 -0.15
CA ARG A 112 -5.40 6.45 0.81
C ARG A 112 -4.43 6.09 1.93
N GLN A 113 -4.77 6.45 3.17
CA GLN A 113 -3.96 6.09 4.33
C GLN A 113 -4.36 4.70 4.84
N GLY A 114 -3.36 3.84 5.03
CA GLY A 114 -3.52 2.56 5.71
C GLY A 114 -3.96 1.39 4.84
N LEU A 115 -4.37 1.60 3.59
CA LEU A 115 -4.77 0.51 2.70
C LEU A 115 -4.08 0.63 1.33
N ASP A 116 -3.63 -0.50 0.81
CA ASP A 116 -2.99 -0.57 -0.50
C ASP A 116 -4.06 -0.54 -1.60
N PRO A 117 -4.09 0.46 -2.49
CA PRO A 117 -5.07 0.54 -3.56
C PRO A 117 -4.95 -0.57 -4.60
N ARG A 118 -3.84 -1.31 -4.62
CA ARG A 118 -3.58 -2.44 -5.51
C ARG A 118 -4.33 -3.72 -5.11
N GLN A 119 -5.01 -3.73 -3.97
CA GLN A 119 -5.74 -4.91 -3.48
C GLN A 119 -6.92 -5.33 -4.34
N SER A 120 -7.45 -4.43 -5.17
CA SER A 120 -8.60 -4.73 -6.00
C SER A 120 -8.51 -4.07 -7.37
N LEU A 121 -8.51 -4.88 -8.40
CA LEU A 121 -8.65 -4.42 -9.79
C LEU A 121 -10.09 -4.01 -10.15
N SER A 122 -11.08 -4.43 -9.36
CA SER A 122 -12.50 -4.16 -9.57
C SER A 122 -13.02 -2.93 -8.82
N GLY A 123 -12.16 -2.19 -8.12
CA GLY A 123 -12.52 -0.96 -7.42
C GLY A 123 -13.18 -1.17 -6.05
N GLY A 124 -13.34 -2.39 -5.60
CA GLY A 124 -13.76 -2.70 -4.24
C GLY A 124 -12.58 -2.94 -3.31
N THR A 125 -12.70 -2.63 -2.04
CA THR A 125 -11.69 -2.92 -1.04
C THR A 125 -12.28 -3.79 0.04
N SER A 126 -11.52 -4.81 0.42
CA SER A 126 -11.88 -5.71 1.50
C SER A 126 -10.78 -5.72 2.55
N ASN A 127 -11.17 -5.72 3.81
CA ASN A 127 -10.27 -5.93 4.94
C ASN A 127 -9.76 -7.40 5.03
N ALA A 128 -10.24 -8.29 4.15
CA ALA A 128 -9.80 -9.67 4.08
C ALA A 128 -8.53 -9.90 3.24
N TYR A 129 -8.01 -8.87 2.58
CA TYR A 129 -6.80 -8.99 1.76
C TYR A 129 -5.61 -8.30 2.43
N TYR A 130 -4.49 -9.01 2.49
CA TYR A 130 -3.24 -8.43 2.96
C TYR A 130 -2.60 -7.55 1.88
N SER A 131 -2.03 -6.45 2.30
CA SER A 131 -1.18 -5.64 1.42
C SER A 131 0.09 -6.41 1.05
N PRO A 132 0.66 -6.18 -0.16
CA PRO A 132 1.94 -6.74 -0.52
C PRO A 132 3.01 -6.42 0.52
N ILE A 133 3.75 -7.45 0.93
CA ILE A 133 4.77 -7.34 1.98
C ILE A 133 6.05 -6.74 1.38
N ARG A 134 6.69 -5.86 2.13
CA ARG A 134 8.05 -5.41 1.84
C ARG A 134 9.02 -6.58 2.06
N THR A 135 9.78 -6.92 1.03
CA THR A 135 10.75 -8.03 1.10
C THR A 135 12.13 -7.51 0.71
N ILE A 136 13.14 -7.89 1.46
CA ILE A 136 14.55 -7.65 1.12
C ILE A 136 15.24 -8.99 1.08
N SER A 137 15.91 -9.28 -0.04
CA SER A 137 16.63 -10.54 -0.28
C SER A 137 18.04 -10.24 -0.73
N GLY A 138 18.97 -11.12 -0.41
CA GLY A 138 20.33 -11.08 -0.92
C GLY A 138 20.74 -12.43 -1.48
N GLY A 139 21.61 -12.42 -2.48
CA GLY A 139 22.08 -13.65 -3.10
C GLY A 139 23.46 -13.56 -3.73
N LEU A 140 23.99 -14.72 -4.03
CA LEU A 140 25.26 -14.92 -4.71
C LEU A 140 25.01 -15.77 -5.96
N THR A 141 25.64 -15.38 -7.06
CA THR A 141 25.70 -16.21 -8.27
C THR A 141 27.16 -16.52 -8.54
N VAL A 142 27.49 -17.80 -8.60
CA VAL A 142 28.85 -18.31 -8.88
C VAL A 142 28.82 -19.09 -10.17
N THR A 143 29.76 -18.80 -11.06
CA THR A 143 30.00 -19.58 -12.30
C THR A 143 31.44 -20.05 -12.28
N PHE A 144 31.63 -21.36 -12.48
CA PHE A 144 32.94 -22.00 -12.55
C PHE A 144 33.42 -22.12 -13.98
#